data_64596367206a4b41058ea98eed60d012
#
_entry.id   64596367206a4b41058ea98eed60d012
#
_cell.length_a   1.000
_cell.length_b   1.000
_cell.length_c   1.000
_cell.angle_alpha   90.00
_cell.angle_beta   90.00
_cell.angle_gamma   90.00
#
_symmetry.space_group_name_H-M   'P 1'
#
loop_
_entity.id
_entity.type
_entity.pdbx_description
1 polymer ?
#
loop_
_entity_poly.entity_id
_entity_poly.type
_entity_poly.pdbx_seq_one_letter_code
_entity_poly.pdbx_strand_id
1 'polypeptide(L)'
;YVLTQILKLLHPFMPFITEEIWQALPHEGDYLMLQDWPVYDEKFCFADEERAMELVMDAIKAIRARRSEMNVPPSKKAELTVVTEEQAVFTTGIPFLKRLANASEVTVTADAPADVNGLVSVVTSAAKLYIPLAELVDLDAERARLAKEIEKAEKYLAGIEKKLSNEKFVSKAPEAVVQRERDNMEKTRALIAQLRDSAAALG
;
A
#
# COMPACT_ATOMS: atom_id res chain seq x y z
N TYR A 1 -24.36 10.89 18.08
CA TYR A 1 -25.42 11.05 17.06
C TYR A 1 -25.25 10.07 15.91
N VAL A 2 -24.18 10.17 15.10
CA VAL A 2 -24.01 9.36 13.87
C VAL A 2 -24.11 7.85 14.13
N LEU A 3 -23.42 7.34 15.14
CA LEU A 3 -23.46 5.93 15.49
C LEU A 3 -24.88 5.47 15.83
N THR A 4 -25.62 6.25 16.61
CA THR A 4 -27.01 5.94 16.95
C THR A 4 -27.91 5.86 15.73
N GLN A 5 -27.75 6.77 14.75
CA GLN A 5 -28.53 6.71 13.50
C GLN A 5 -28.16 5.46 12.68
N ILE A 6 -26.88 5.11 12.61
CA ILE A 6 -26.43 3.87 11.95
C ILE A 6 -27.04 2.63 12.62
N LEU A 7 -27.05 2.57 13.96
CA LEU A 7 -27.64 1.45 14.68
C LEU A 7 -29.14 1.31 14.39
N LYS A 8 -29.88 2.43 14.33
CA LYS A 8 -31.31 2.43 13.95
C LYS A 8 -31.51 1.84 12.54
N LEU A 9 -30.70 2.27 11.56
CA LEU A 9 -30.77 1.77 10.18
C LEU A 9 -30.41 0.29 10.05
N LEU A 10 -29.48 -0.19 10.86
CA LEU A 10 -29.04 -1.59 10.85
C LEU A 10 -29.95 -2.52 11.67
N HIS A 11 -30.73 -1.98 12.61
CA HIS A 11 -31.51 -2.78 13.55
C HIS A 11 -32.43 -3.83 12.89
N PRO A 12 -33.14 -3.55 11.78
CA PRO A 12 -33.96 -4.54 11.10
C PRO A 12 -33.20 -5.76 10.58
N PHE A 13 -31.91 -5.62 10.32
CA PHE A 13 -31.06 -6.70 9.78
C PHE A 13 -30.27 -7.42 10.87
N MET A 14 -29.88 -6.70 11.91
CA MET A 14 -29.03 -7.20 13.00
C MET A 14 -29.54 -6.78 14.38
N PRO A 15 -30.76 -7.20 14.80
CA PRO A 15 -31.43 -6.64 15.98
C PRO A 15 -30.63 -6.85 17.28
N PHE A 16 -30.04 -8.01 17.47
CA PHE A 16 -29.37 -8.33 18.73
C PHE A 16 -28.09 -7.51 18.96
N ILE A 17 -27.21 -7.45 17.97
CA ILE A 17 -25.93 -6.74 18.11
C ILE A 17 -26.13 -5.21 18.15
N THR A 18 -27.09 -4.68 17.41
CA THR A 18 -27.39 -3.25 17.41
C THR A 18 -28.02 -2.81 18.72
N GLU A 19 -28.89 -3.63 19.31
CA GLU A 19 -29.44 -3.38 20.64
C GLU A 19 -28.34 -3.40 21.71
N GLU A 20 -27.47 -4.41 21.70
CA GLU A 20 -26.37 -4.53 22.66
C GLU A 20 -25.42 -3.33 22.60
N ILE A 21 -25.07 -2.89 21.41
CA ILE A 21 -24.21 -1.70 21.23
C ILE A 21 -24.95 -0.44 21.71
N TRP A 22 -26.22 -0.29 21.35
CA TRP A 22 -27.02 0.89 21.72
C TRP A 22 -27.19 1.01 23.23
N GLN A 23 -27.44 -0.08 23.94
CA GLN A 23 -27.53 -0.12 25.41
C GLN A 23 -26.21 0.29 26.11
N ALA A 24 -25.06 0.11 25.47
CA ALA A 24 -23.77 0.56 25.97
C ALA A 24 -23.47 2.05 25.70
N LEU A 25 -24.26 2.73 24.88
CA LEU A 25 -24.09 4.14 24.56
C LEU A 25 -24.98 5.02 25.46
N PRO A 26 -24.66 6.32 25.64
CA PRO A 26 -25.63 7.27 26.20
C PRO A 26 -26.87 7.36 25.30
N HIS A 27 -28.03 7.04 25.80
CA HIS A 27 -29.27 7.02 25.04
C HIS A 27 -30.47 7.38 25.95
N GLU A 28 -31.61 7.65 25.31
CA GLU A 28 -32.91 7.84 25.94
C GLU A 28 -33.87 6.74 25.47
N GLY A 29 -34.74 6.26 26.34
CA GLY A 29 -35.70 5.18 26.08
C GLY A 29 -35.13 3.79 26.42
N ASP A 30 -36.02 2.78 26.39
CA ASP A 30 -35.73 1.45 26.88
C ASP A 30 -35.07 0.53 25.83
N TYR A 31 -35.49 0.67 24.57
CA TYR A 31 -35.06 -0.22 23.47
C TYR A 31 -34.86 0.56 22.18
N LEU A 32 -33.85 0.15 21.38
CA LEU A 32 -33.57 0.75 20.08
C LEU A 32 -34.70 0.58 19.08
N MET A 33 -35.39 -0.55 19.10
CA MET A 33 -36.52 -0.84 18.23
C MET A 33 -37.72 0.12 18.41
N LEU A 34 -37.82 0.80 19.56
CA LEU A 34 -38.88 1.76 19.86
C LEU A 34 -38.51 3.19 19.49
N GLN A 35 -37.31 3.40 19.01
CA GLN A 35 -36.83 4.73 18.62
C GLN A 35 -37.36 5.12 17.23
N ASP A 36 -37.55 6.43 17.04
CA ASP A 36 -37.91 6.98 15.75
C ASP A 36 -36.89 6.64 14.66
N TRP A 37 -37.41 6.37 13.47
CA TRP A 37 -36.58 6.13 12.30
C TRP A 37 -35.80 7.38 11.91
N PRO A 38 -34.53 7.23 11.45
CA PRO A 38 -33.73 8.36 11.00
C PRO A 38 -34.40 9.13 9.86
N VAL A 39 -34.45 10.43 9.99
CA VAL A 39 -34.98 11.32 8.96
C VAL A 39 -33.85 12.16 8.41
N TYR A 40 -33.87 12.38 7.10
CA TYR A 40 -32.93 13.28 6.44
C TYR A 40 -33.08 14.71 6.98
N ASP A 41 -31.94 15.30 7.30
CA ASP A 41 -31.86 16.68 7.81
C ASP A 41 -30.71 17.41 7.08
N GLU A 42 -31.09 18.40 6.26
CA GLU A 42 -30.14 19.14 5.41
C GLU A 42 -29.05 19.87 6.20
N LYS A 43 -29.30 20.20 7.48
CA LYS A 43 -28.28 20.84 8.35
C LYS A 43 -27.04 19.95 8.61
N PHE A 44 -27.12 18.65 8.31
CA PHE A 44 -26.01 17.72 8.40
C PHE A 44 -25.36 17.43 7.05
N CYS A 45 -25.67 18.21 6.01
CA CYS A 45 -25.00 18.15 4.72
C CYS A 45 -23.84 19.15 4.71
N PHE A 46 -22.63 18.64 4.66
CA PHE A 46 -21.37 19.39 4.73
C PHE A 46 -20.57 19.17 3.44
N ALA A 47 -21.06 19.70 2.31
CA ALA A 47 -20.51 19.41 0.99
C ALA A 47 -19.04 19.83 0.83
N ASP A 48 -18.64 20.94 1.44
CA ASP A 48 -17.25 21.43 1.38
C ASP A 48 -16.31 20.56 2.22
N GLU A 49 -16.74 20.14 3.41
CA GLU A 49 -15.99 19.24 4.29
C GLU A 49 -15.91 17.83 3.71
N GLU A 50 -16.99 17.37 3.06
CA GLU A 50 -16.99 16.08 2.33
C GLU A 50 -15.94 16.09 1.22
N ARG A 51 -15.96 17.12 0.37
CA ARG A 51 -14.95 17.31 -0.67
C ARG A 51 -13.54 17.38 -0.10
N ALA A 52 -13.34 18.13 0.97
CA ALA A 52 -12.03 18.24 1.63
C ALA A 52 -11.55 16.89 2.15
N MET A 53 -12.44 16.10 2.76
CA MET A 53 -12.12 14.77 3.24
C MET A 53 -11.83 13.80 2.09
N GLU A 54 -12.55 13.87 0.97
CA GLU A 54 -12.27 13.06 -0.21
C GLU A 54 -10.88 13.29 -0.77
N LEU A 55 -10.42 14.55 -0.85
CA LEU A 55 -9.06 14.86 -1.30
C LEU A 55 -7.99 14.22 -0.39
N VAL A 56 -8.19 14.29 0.94
CA VAL A 56 -7.29 13.65 1.90
C VAL A 56 -7.33 12.12 1.78
N MET A 57 -8.51 11.52 1.62
CA MET A 57 -8.66 10.08 1.44
C MET A 57 -7.99 9.59 0.15
N ASP A 58 -8.09 10.34 -0.94
CA ASP A 58 -7.45 9.99 -2.20
C ASP A 58 -5.93 10.04 -2.10
N ALA A 59 -5.39 11.03 -1.40
CA ALA A 59 -3.96 11.09 -1.09
C ALA A 59 -3.50 9.86 -0.27
N ILE A 60 -4.25 9.50 0.78
CA ILE A 60 -3.96 8.31 1.60
C ILE A 60 -3.99 7.03 0.77
N LYS A 61 -5.02 6.85 -0.08
CA LYS A 61 -5.14 5.69 -0.98
C LYS A 61 -3.95 5.59 -1.93
N ALA A 62 -3.59 6.72 -2.55
CA ALA A 62 -2.47 6.78 -3.50
C ALA A 62 -1.12 6.46 -2.83
N ILE A 63 -0.86 6.99 -1.63
CA ILE A 63 0.34 6.67 -0.84
C ILE A 63 0.38 5.18 -0.51
N ARG A 64 -0.74 4.62 -0.02
CA ARG A 64 -0.83 3.19 0.34
C ARG A 64 -0.61 2.27 -0.86
N ALA A 65 -1.19 2.61 -2.02
CA ALA A 65 -0.97 1.88 -3.27
C ALA A 65 0.51 1.89 -3.64
N ARG A 66 1.15 3.07 -3.62
CA ARG A 66 2.57 3.19 -3.95
C ARG A 66 3.48 2.44 -2.97
N ARG A 67 3.19 2.50 -1.68
CA ARG A 67 3.92 1.72 -0.66
C ARG A 67 3.77 0.21 -0.87
N SER A 68 2.57 -0.24 -1.26
CA SER A 68 2.32 -1.66 -1.56
C SER A 68 3.08 -2.13 -2.81
N GLU A 69 3.11 -1.32 -3.87
CA GLU A 69 3.89 -1.61 -5.09
C GLU A 69 5.38 -1.76 -4.79
N MET A 70 5.87 -0.97 -3.84
CA MET A 70 7.28 -0.98 -3.41
C MET A 70 7.55 -2.02 -2.31
N ASN A 71 6.57 -2.84 -1.92
CA ASN A 71 6.67 -3.82 -0.83
C ASN A 71 7.14 -3.23 0.50
N VAL A 72 6.78 -1.99 0.80
CA VAL A 72 7.15 -1.31 2.05
C VAL A 72 6.38 -1.92 3.23
N PRO A 73 7.07 -2.37 4.30
CA PRO A 73 6.39 -2.90 5.48
C PRO A 73 5.40 -1.88 6.08
N PRO A 74 4.20 -2.31 6.52
CA PRO A 74 3.19 -1.39 7.10
C PRO A 74 3.67 -0.62 8.33
N SER A 75 4.62 -1.20 9.09
CA SER A 75 5.20 -0.57 10.29
C SER A 75 6.18 0.55 9.99
N LYS A 76 6.72 0.64 8.76
CA LYS A 76 7.74 1.62 8.42
C LYS A 76 7.09 2.98 8.21
N LYS A 77 7.53 3.98 8.97
CA LYS A 77 7.08 5.37 8.83
C LYS A 77 8.06 6.13 7.95
N ALA A 78 7.57 7.13 7.23
CA ALA A 78 8.39 8.00 6.39
C ALA A 78 7.85 9.43 6.42
N GLU A 79 8.73 10.41 6.19
CA GLU A 79 8.33 11.78 6.02
C GLU A 79 7.49 11.96 4.75
N LEU A 80 6.55 12.88 4.81
CA LEU A 80 5.64 13.17 3.69
C LEU A 80 5.61 14.67 3.42
N THR A 81 6.02 15.06 2.22
CA THR A 81 5.81 16.43 1.74
C THR A 81 4.62 16.45 0.79
N VAL A 82 3.64 17.27 1.10
CA VAL A 82 2.42 17.49 0.33
C VAL A 82 2.51 18.85 -0.36
N VAL A 83 2.62 18.84 -1.68
CA VAL A 83 2.63 20.05 -2.51
C VAL A 83 1.24 20.25 -3.11
N THR A 84 0.58 21.34 -2.72
CA THR A 84 -0.83 21.57 -3.09
C THR A 84 -1.19 23.05 -3.00
N GLU A 85 -2.18 23.46 -3.78
CA GLU A 85 -2.85 24.75 -3.64
C GLU A 85 -3.89 24.72 -2.49
N GLU A 86 -4.44 23.57 -2.18
CA GLU A 86 -5.44 23.33 -1.12
C GLU A 86 -4.78 23.13 0.27
N GLN A 87 -3.86 24.03 0.65
CA GLN A 87 -3.05 23.87 1.86
C GLN A 87 -3.87 23.75 3.14
N ALA A 88 -4.98 24.49 3.26
CA ALA A 88 -5.84 24.47 4.44
C ALA A 88 -6.45 23.07 4.66
N VAL A 89 -6.90 22.44 3.58
CA VAL A 89 -7.49 21.09 3.58
C VAL A 89 -6.46 20.06 4.07
N PHE A 90 -5.27 20.06 3.46
CA PHE A 90 -4.23 19.09 3.83
C PHE A 90 -3.62 19.36 5.20
N THR A 91 -3.56 20.61 5.64
CA THR A 91 -3.13 20.98 7.01
C THR A 91 -4.09 20.41 8.05
N THR A 92 -5.41 20.56 7.83
CA THR A 92 -6.43 19.93 8.68
C THR A 92 -6.37 18.40 8.60
N GLY A 93 -5.97 17.85 7.44
CA GLY A 93 -5.82 16.42 7.18
C GLY A 93 -4.56 15.78 7.77
N ILE A 94 -3.58 16.53 8.30
CA ILE A 94 -2.31 16.01 8.83
C ILE A 94 -2.49 14.82 9.81
N PRO A 95 -3.40 14.86 10.79
CA PRO A 95 -3.59 13.73 11.71
C PRO A 95 -3.99 12.44 11.01
N PHE A 96 -4.80 12.54 9.96
CA PHE A 96 -5.23 11.38 9.16
C PHE A 96 -4.08 10.84 8.30
N LEU A 97 -3.31 11.72 7.66
CA LEU A 97 -2.12 11.34 6.89
C LEU A 97 -1.07 10.66 7.78
N LYS A 98 -0.76 11.21 8.95
CA LYS A 98 0.15 10.58 9.92
C LYS A 98 -0.30 9.18 10.31
N ARG A 99 -1.58 9.03 10.62
CA ARG A 99 -2.13 7.75 11.12
C ARG A 99 -2.37 6.72 10.01
N LEU A 100 -2.96 7.14 8.90
CA LEU A 100 -3.47 6.22 7.88
C LEU A 100 -2.52 6.01 6.70
N ALA A 101 -1.63 6.97 6.41
CA ALA A 101 -0.55 6.81 5.42
C ALA A 101 0.79 6.41 6.04
N ASN A 102 0.85 6.21 7.38
CA ASN A 102 2.07 5.93 8.14
C ASN A 102 3.17 6.97 7.91
N ALA A 103 2.78 8.26 7.91
CA ALA A 103 3.74 9.34 7.86
C ALA A 103 4.30 9.61 9.28
N SER A 104 5.62 9.78 9.37
CA SER A 104 6.31 10.22 10.60
C SER A 104 6.07 11.71 10.82
N GLU A 105 6.30 12.49 9.77
CA GLU A 105 6.05 13.92 9.71
C GLU A 105 5.36 14.27 8.39
N VAL A 106 4.56 15.35 8.39
CA VAL A 106 3.84 15.82 7.21
C VAL A 106 4.08 17.32 7.07
N THR A 107 4.69 17.70 5.97
CA THR A 107 4.90 19.10 5.59
C THR A 107 3.98 19.44 4.42
N VAL A 108 3.18 20.50 4.57
CA VAL A 108 2.29 21.00 3.51
C VAL A 108 2.87 22.29 2.97
N THR A 109 3.05 22.36 1.65
CA THR A 109 3.66 23.52 0.97
C THR A 109 2.98 23.76 -0.39
N ALA A 110 3.12 24.99 -0.92
CA ALA A 110 2.74 25.30 -2.30
C ALA A 110 3.84 24.94 -3.30
N ASP A 111 5.09 25.02 -2.87
CA ASP A 111 6.25 24.86 -3.73
C ASP A 111 6.79 23.43 -3.69
N ALA A 112 7.17 22.93 -4.87
CA ALA A 112 7.83 21.65 -4.96
C ALA A 112 9.22 21.67 -4.30
N PRO A 113 9.70 20.55 -3.73
CA PRO A 113 11.07 20.46 -3.22
C PRO A 113 12.07 20.82 -4.32
N ALA A 114 13.11 21.60 -3.95
CA ALA A 114 14.14 22.02 -4.88
C ALA A 114 14.96 20.83 -5.43
N ASP A 115 15.11 19.77 -4.63
CA ASP A 115 15.73 18.52 -5.04
C ASP A 115 14.72 17.38 -4.91
N VAL A 116 14.42 16.74 -6.02
CA VAL A 116 13.51 15.58 -6.11
C VAL A 116 14.27 14.25 -6.24
N ASN A 117 15.62 14.30 -6.28
CA ASN A 117 16.43 13.09 -6.35
C ASN A 117 16.25 12.26 -5.06
N GLY A 118 16.02 10.97 -5.23
CA GLY A 118 15.76 10.09 -4.09
C GLY A 118 14.38 10.25 -3.44
N LEU A 119 13.47 11.01 -4.05
CA LEU A 119 12.07 11.10 -3.61
C LEU A 119 11.17 10.25 -4.51
N VAL A 120 10.29 9.50 -3.87
CA VAL A 120 9.16 8.84 -4.55
C VAL A 120 8.04 9.84 -4.67
N SER A 121 7.61 10.13 -5.90
CA SER A 121 6.48 11.01 -6.15
C SER A 121 5.19 10.23 -6.37
N VAL A 122 4.10 10.74 -5.83
CA VAL A 122 2.73 10.26 -6.04
C VAL A 122 1.88 11.46 -6.42
N VAL A 123 1.17 11.37 -7.52
CA VAL A 123 0.32 12.47 -8.03
C VAL A 123 -1.14 12.11 -7.83
N THR A 124 -1.90 13.03 -7.26
CA THR A 124 -3.35 12.95 -7.11
C THR A 124 -4.02 14.13 -7.83
N SER A 125 -5.32 14.19 -7.81
CA SER A 125 -6.08 15.29 -8.44
C SER A 125 -5.80 16.67 -7.85
N ALA A 126 -5.45 16.73 -6.54
CA ALA A 126 -5.30 17.99 -5.80
C ALA A 126 -3.89 18.20 -5.21
N ALA A 127 -3.01 17.20 -5.25
CA ALA A 127 -1.71 17.29 -4.62
C ALA A 127 -0.65 16.43 -5.31
N LYS A 128 0.62 16.86 -5.18
CA LYS A 128 1.80 16.02 -5.42
C LYS A 128 2.43 15.68 -4.08
N LEU A 129 2.64 14.40 -3.87
CA LEU A 129 3.11 13.85 -2.61
C LEU A 129 4.54 13.32 -2.82
N TYR A 130 5.45 13.68 -1.94
CA TYR A 130 6.84 13.26 -2.02
C TYR A 130 7.24 12.54 -0.74
N ILE A 131 7.88 11.39 -0.89
CA ILE A 131 8.30 10.52 0.21
C ILE A 131 9.77 10.14 -0.02
N PRO A 132 10.69 10.31 0.95
CA PRO A 132 12.08 9.89 0.79
C PRO A 132 12.19 8.37 0.56
N LEU A 133 12.83 7.98 -0.53
CA LEU A 133 13.02 6.57 -0.89
C LEU A 133 13.79 5.81 0.20
N ALA A 134 14.82 6.43 0.76
CA ALA A 134 15.65 5.86 1.81
C ALA A 134 14.87 5.51 3.09
N GLU A 135 13.76 6.22 3.34
CA GLU A 135 12.89 5.92 4.47
C GLU A 135 11.86 4.82 4.18
N LEU A 136 11.52 4.63 2.91
CA LEU A 136 10.58 3.59 2.49
C LEU A 136 11.25 2.22 2.41
N VAL A 137 12.43 2.15 1.82
CA VAL A 137 13.15 0.92 1.58
C VAL A 137 14.38 0.88 2.51
N ASP A 138 14.58 -0.24 3.19
CA ASP A 138 15.86 -0.56 3.79
C ASP A 138 16.76 -1.06 2.67
N LEU A 139 17.53 -0.15 2.08
CA LEU A 139 18.37 -0.43 0.93
C LEU A 139 19.35 -1.58 1.21
N ASP A 140 19.87 -1.65 2.43
CA ASP A 140 20.82 -2.71 2.81
C ASP A 140 20.12 -4.06 2.98
N ALA A 141 18.95 -4.07 3.60
CA ALA A 141 18.13 -5.29 3.71
C ALA A 141 17.66 -5.78 2.33
N GLU A 142 17.25 -4.86 1.46
CA GLU A 142 16.79 -5.21 0.11
C GLU A 142 17.96 -5.68 -0.78
N ARG A 143 19.12 -5.05 -0.71
CA ARG A 143 20.35 -5.54 -1.34
C ARG A 143 20.73 -6.93 -0.85
N ALA A 144 20.67 -7.17 0.45
CA ALA A 144 20.94 -8.49 1.03
C ALA A 144 19.91 -9.55 0.59
N ARG A 145 18.64 -9.16 0.44
CA ARG A 145 17.58 -10.02 -0.09
C ARG A 145 17.85 -10.41 -1.54
N LEU A 146 18.08 -9.40 -2.39
CA LEU A 146 18.39 -9.60 -3.81
C LEU A 146 19.66 -10.45 -4.00
N ALA A 147 20.71 -10.20 -3.22
CA ALA A 147 21.93 -11.00 -3.27
C ALA A 147 21.66 -12.49 -2.96
N LYS A 148 20.84 -12.78 -1.95
CA LYS A 148 20.43 -14.16 -1.62
C LYS A 148 19.58 -14.81 -2.72
N GLU A 149 18.70 -14.05 -3.35
CA GLU A 149 17.88 -14.55 -4.47
C GLU A 149 18.73 -14.83 -5.71
N ILE A 150 19.68 -13.96 -6.03
CA ILE A 150 20.66 -14.16 -7.10
C ILE A 150 21.47 -15.44 -6.82
N GLU A 151 22.02 -15.59 -5.63
CA GLU A 151 22.81 -16.78 -5.25
C GLU A 151 22.01 -18.08 -5.39
N LYS A 152 20.73 -18.08 -4.97
CA LYS A 152 19.84 -19.24 -5.15
C LYS A 152 19.58 -19.55 -6.61
N ALA A 153 19.32 -18.53 -7.43
CA ALA A 153 19.07 -18.70 -8.86
C ALA A 153 20.34 -19.18 -9.59
N GLU A 154 21.51 -18.69 -9.23
CA GLU A 154 22.80 -19.12 -9.78
C GLU A 154 23.12 -20.58 -9.41
N LYS A 155 22.87 -21.00 -8.16
CA LYS A 155 23.00 -22.41 -7.74
C LYS A 155 22.06 -23.33 -8.51
N TYR A 156 20.81 -22.87 -8.74
CA TYR A 156 19.85 -23.63 -9.52
C TYR A 156 20.28 -23.72 -10.99
N LEU A 157 20.76 -22.63 -11.59
CA LEU A 157 21.29 -22.60 -12.95
C LEU A 157 22.49 -23.58 -13.11
N ALA A 158 23.44 -23.53 -12.20
CA ALA A 158 24.57 -24.43 -12.19
C ALA A 158 24.14 -25.92 -12.09
N GLY A 159 23.11 -26.23 -11.36
CA GLY A 159 22.50 -27.55 -11.30
C GLY A 159 21.93 -28.01 -12.64
N ILE A 160 21.21 -27.12 -13.35
CA ILE A 160 20.68 -27.40 -14.69
C ILE A 160 21.83 -27.58 -15.69
N GLU A 161 22.81 -26.69 -15.70
CA GLU A 161 23.98 -26.76 -16.59
C GLU A 161 24.75 -28.06 -16.40
N LYS A 162 24.96 -28.49 -15.15
CA LYS A 162 25.58 -29.77 -14.83
C LYS A 162 24.79 -30.98 -15.34
N LYS A 163 23.43 -30.91 -15.30
CA LYS A 163 22.60 -31.97 -15.88
C LYS A 163 22.69 -31.99 -17.40
N LEU A 164 22.66 -30.83 -18.05
CA LEU A 164 22.70 -30.70 -19.50
C LEU A 164 24.11 -31.00 -20.09
N SER A 165 25.16 -30.82 -19.30
CA SER A 165 26.55 -31.21 -19.70
C SER A 165 26.82 -32.69 -19.53
N ASN A 166 25.94 -33.45 -18.86
CA ASN A 166 26.10 -34.89 -18.71
C ASN A 166 25.58 -35.63 -19.94
N GLU A 167 26.47 -36.08 -20.81
CA GLU A 167 26.16 -36.82 -22.04
C GLU A 167 25.26 -38.05 -21.78
N LYS A 168 25.45 -38.73 -20.67
CA LYS A 168 24.61 -39.89 -20.27
C LYS A 168 23.16 -39.49 -19.95
N PHE A 169 22.97 -38.29 -19.45
CA PHE A 169 21.62 -37.77 -19.20
C PHE A 169 20.97 -37.36 -20.52
N VAL A 170 21.67 -36.57 -21.34
CA VAL A 170 21.13 -36.03 -22.60
C VAL A 170 20.83 -37.16 -23.60
N SER A 171 21.62 -38.23 -23.62
CA SER A 171 21.37 -39.36 -24.53
C SER A 171 20.31 -40.35 -24.09
N LYS A 172 19.99 -40.44 -22.79
CA LYS A 172 19.03 -41.39 -22.24
C LYS A 172 17.69 -40.79 -21.84
N ALA A 173 17.65 -39.49 -21.57
CA ALA A 173 16.40 -38.80 -21.19
C ALA A 173 15.49 -38.58 -22.42
N PRO A 174 14.18 -38.63 -22.27
CA PRO A 174 13.22 -38.21 -23.31
C PRO A 174 13.49 -36.78 -23.77
N GLU A 175 13.41 -36.54 -25.09
CA GLU A 175 13.68 -35.23 -25.70
C GLU A 175 12.88 -34.09 -25.05
N ALA A 176 11.63 -34.35 -24.67
CA ALA A 176 10.76 -33.38 -23.96
C ALA A 176 11.32 -32.97 -22.59
N VAL A 177 12.06 -33.86 -21.90
CA VAL A 177 12.70 -33.56 -20.60
C VAL A 177 13.92 -32.69 -20.80
N VAL A 178 14.75 -33.02 -21.82
CA VAL A 178 15.93 -32.23 -22.16
C VAL A 178 15.53 -30.82 -22.61
N GLN A 179 14.49 -30.71 -23.42
CA GLN A 179 13.96 -29.40 -23.86
C GLN A 179 13.44 -28.58 -22.68
N ARG A 180 12.69 -29.20 -21.78
CA ARG A 180 12.22 -28.53 -20.55
C ARG A 180 13.37 -27.99 -19.67
N GLU A 181 14.46 -28.74 -19.53
CA GLU A 181 15.64 -28.26 -18.78
C GLU A 181 16.33 -27.10 -19.51
N ARG A 182 16.36 -27.07 -20.83
CA ARG A 182 16.88 -25.94 -21.63
C ARG A 182 16.00 -24.69 -21.44
N ASP A 183 14.67 -24.84 -21.52
CA ASP A 183 13.74 -23.74 -21.30
C ASP A 183 13.85 -23.18 -19.88
N ASN A 184 14.04 -24.05 -18.87
CA ASN A 184 14.29 -23.64 -17.49
C ASN A 184 15.62 -22.89 -17.35
N MET A 185 16.65 -23.31 -18.06
CA MET A 185 17.94 -22.63 -18.08
C MET A 185 17.81 -21.19 -18.62
N GLU A 186 17.11 -21.00 -19.75
CA GLU A 186 16.90 -19.68 -20.34
C GLU A 186 16.07 -18.78 -19.41
N LYS A 187 14.97 -19.31 -18.85
CA LYS A 187 14.14 -18.57 -17.88
C LYS A 187 14.93 -18.16 -16.65
N THR A 188 15.79 -19.05 -16.13
CA THR A 188 16.61 -18.76 -14.95
C THR A 188 17.67 -17.71 -15.27
N ARG A 189 18.29 -17.74 -16.45
CA ARG A 189 19.24 -16.71 -16.89
C ARG A 189 18.56 -15.34 -17.02
N ALA A 190 17.34 -15.28 -17.59
CA ALA A 190 16.57 -14.05 -17.68
C ALA A 190 16.20 -13.51 -16.28
N LEU A 191 15.82 -14.39 -15.36
CA LEU A 191 15.53 -14.01 -13.97
C LEU A 191 16.77 -13.42 -13.28
N ILE A 192 17.94 -14.05 -13.42
CA ILE A 192 19.20 -13.55 -12.84
C ILE A 192 19.55 -12.17 -13.42
N ALA A 193 19.35 -11.95 -14.70
CA ALA A 193 19.56 -10.63 -15.32
C ALA A 193 18.63 -9.58 -14.69
N GLN A 194 17.34 -9.85 -14.59
CA GLN A 194 16.38 -8.94 -13.96
C GLN A 194 16.72 -8.64 -12.50
N LEU A 195 17.12 -9.65 -11.72
CA LEU A 195 17.52 -9.45 -10.32
C LEU A 195 18.78 -8.59 -10.19
N ARG A 196 19.75 -8.77 -11.09
CA ARG A 196 20.97 -7.95 -11.13
C ARG A 196 20.68 -6.50 -11.55
N ASP A 197 19.79 -6.29 -12.53
CA ASP A 197 19.36 -4.95 -12.94
C ASP A 197 18.62 -4.25 -11.78
N SER A 198 17.76 -4.98 -11.06
CA SER A 198 17.09 -4.46 -9.87
C SER A 198 18.07 -4.11 -8.76
N ALA A 199 19.11 -4.92 -8.53
CA ALA A 199 20.16 -4.63 -7.56
C ALA A 199 21.01 -3.41 -7.96
N ALA A 200 21.32 -3.24 -9.25
CA ALA A 200 22.03 -2.09 -9.78
C ALA A 200 21.23 -0.79 -9.66
N ALA A 201 19.90 -0.86 -9.80
CA ALA A 201 19.01 0.30 -9.62
C ALA A 201 18.93 0.81 -8.17
N LEU A 202 19.39 0.02 -7.20
CA LEU A 202 19.47 0.43 -5.79
C LEU A 202 20.78 1.17 -5.43
N GLY A 203 21.62 1.43 -6.40
CA GLY A 203 22.83 2.26 -6.31
C GLY A 203 24.01 1.51 -5.74
#